data_2bbb4a71b9df2843bd107cf6a937198a
#
_entry.id   2bbb4a71b9df2843bd107cf6a937198a
#
_cell.length_a   1.000
_cell.length_b   1.000
_cell.length_c   1.000
_cell.angle_alpha   90.00
_cell.angle_beta   90.00
_cell.angle_gamma   90.00
#
_symmetry.space_group_name_H-M   'P 1'
#
loop_
_entity.id
_entity.type
_entity.pdbx_description
1 polymer ?
#
loop_
_entity_poly.entity_id
_entity_poly.type
_entity_poly.pdbx_seq_one_letter_code
_entity_poly.pdbx_strand_id
1 'polypeptide(L)'
;PMLTSNDVNGLGWTSDEYGFFSGAYGYFNVFLLLLFFGGIILDKFGIRFTGLASTLLMFGGALIKWWAVSNTFDGSVTLPFGIGTYHTQVLWASLGFAIYGAGCEIAGITVTKIIAKWFTGHELALAMGFQVALARIGTACALALALPFAKACGGVHAAVGLGAALLCISVVAFLVYCVMDKKEDASAEAVQTEPEEGFKFSDLKMLISNRGFWYMATLCLMFYAGVFPFLKFATKLMVFKYGVDENMAG
;
A
#
# COMPACT_ATOMS: atom_id res chain seq x y z
N PRO A 1 1.45 18.65 3.17
CA PRO A 1 1.31 19.98 3.79
C PRO A 1 0.46 19.96 5.06
N MET A 2 -0.81 19.50 5.02
CA MET A 2 -1.71 19.55 6.18
C MET A 2 -1.24 18.76 7.42
N LEU A 3 -0.50 17.68 7.29
CA LEU A 3 0.03 16.94 8.43
C LEU A 3 1.04 17.78 9.25
N THR A 4 1.78 18.65 8.57
CA THR A 4 2.81 19.52 9.17
C THR A 4 2.37 20.99 9.27
N SER A 5 1.13 21.32 8.93
CA SER A 5 0.56 22.66 9.09
C SER A 5 0.03 22.86 10.51
N ASN A 6 0.26 24.06 11.04
CA ASN A 6 -0.32 24.50 12.32
C ASN A 6 -1.68 25.20 12.16
N ASP A 7 -2.27 25.17 10.95
CA ASP A 7 -3.60 25.71 10.71
C ASP A 7 -4.67 24.91 11.44
N VAL A 8 -5.87 25.49 11.58
CA VAL A 8 -7.03 24.90 12.28
C VAL A 8 -7.35 23.47 11.79
N ASN A 9 -7.05 23.16 10.53
CA ASN A 9 -7.30 21.86 9.90
C ASN A 9 -6.04 20.99 9.78
N GLY A 10 -4.90 21.43 10.32
CA GLY A 10 -3.62 20.72 10.31
C GLY A 10 -3.39 19.93 11.60
N LEU A 11 -2.43 19.02 11.58
CA LEU A 11 -2.05 18.22 12.75
C LEU A 11 -0.80 18.74 13.48
N GLY A 12 -0.10 19.71 12.91
CA GLY A 12 1.08 20.33 13.50
C GLY A 12 2.29 19.38 13.68
N TRP A 13 2.36 18.28 12.92
CA TRP A 13 3.48 17.34 13.04
C TRP A 13 4.80 17.96 12.59
N THR A 14 5.87 17.63 13.27
CA THR A 14 7.22 18.01 12.87
C THR A 14 7.63 17.31 11.57
N SER A 15 8.68 17.80 10.93
CA SER A 15 9.22 17.15 9.72
C SER A 15 9.76 15.75 10.01
N ASP A 16 10.31 15.53 11.21
CA ASP A 16 10.81 14.21 11.65
C ASP A 16 9.66 13.22 11.87
N GLU A 17 8.58 13.67 12.50
CA GLU A 17 7.36 12.88 12.69
C GLU A 17 6.71 12.50 11.36
N TYR A 18 6.66 13.43 10.43
CA TYR A 18 6.18 13.14 9.08
C TYR A 18 7.10 12.13 8.36
N GLY A 19 8.41 12.26 8.52
CA GLY A 19 9.39 11.31 7.99
C GLY A 19 9.19 9.90 8.56
N PHE A 20 9.05 9.78 9.89
CA PHE A 20 8.79 8.54 10.58
C PHE A 20 7.48 7.89 10.11
N PHE A 21 6.38 8.64 10.10
CA PHE A 21 5.09 8.18 9.58
C PHE A 21 5.17 7.74 8.11
N SER A 22 5.82 8.54 7.27
CA SER A 22 5.94 8.25 5.84
C SER A 22 6.78 7.00 5.56
N GLY A 23 7.79 6.72 6.40
CA GLY A 23 8.59 5.49 6.35
C GLY A 23 7.84 4.25 6.81
N ALA A 24 6.86 4.42 7.70
CA ALA A 24 6.14 3.31 8.34
C ALA A 24 5.46 2.36 7.34
N TYR A 25 5.07 2.84 6.16
CA TYR A 25 4.53 2.00 5.09
C TYR A 25 5.38 0.77 4.78
N GLY A 26 6.70 0.93 4.81
CA GLY A 26 7.64 -0.14 4.47
C GLY A 26 8.12 -0.98 5.67
N TYR A 27 7.86 -0.58 6.91
CA TYR A 27 8.49 -1.22 8.08
C TYR A 27 8.22 -2.72 8.16
N PHE A 28 6.98 -3.15 8.03
CA PHE A 28 6.65 -4.56 8.12
C PHE A 28 7.16 -5.36 6.90
N ASN A 29 7.14 -4.75 5.72
CA ASN A 29 7.64 -5.41 4.51
C ASN A 29 9.15 -5.60 4.54
N VAL A 30 9.90 -4.62 5.09
CA VAL A 30 11.37 -4.68 5.16
C VAL A 30 11.84 -5.52 6.34
N PHE A 31 11.37 -5.20 7.57
CA PHE A 31 11.89 -5.85 8.79
C PHE A 31 11.31 -7.23 9.04
N LEU A 32 10.05 -7.47 8.68
CA LEU A 32 9.40 -8.77 8.86
C LEU A 32 9.33 -9.58 7.56
N LEU A 33 9.88 -9.07 6.46
CA LEU A 33 9.83 -9.70 5.15
C LEU A 33 8.42 -10.18 4.75
N LEU A 34 7.39 -9.40 5.13
CA LEU A 34 5.99 -9.82 4.99
C LEU A 34 5.59 -10.06 3.53
N LEU A 35 6.21 -9.36 2.58
CA LEU A 35 5.96 -9.62 1.16
C LEU A 35 6.45 -11.01 0.75
N PHE A 36 7.60 -11.45 1.25
CA PHE A 36 8.12 -12.80 1.01
C PHE A 36 7.20 -13.87 1.62
N PHE A 37 6.82 -13.72 2.90
CA PHE A 37 5.86 -14.62 3.54
C PHE A 37 4.48 -14.55 2.90
N GLY A 38 4.05 -13.38 2.43
CA GLY A 38 2.82 -13.19 1.68
C GLY A 38 2.78 -14.01 0.40
N GLY A 39 3.91 -14.10 -0.32
CA GLY A 39 4.05 -14.99 -1.48
C GLY A 39 3.87 -16.47 -1.11
N ILE A 40 4.51 -16.94 -0.04
CA ILE A 40 4.36 -18.32 0.45
C ILE A 40 2.92 -18.60 0.87
N ILE A 41 2.27 -17.64 1.56
CA ILE A 41 0.85 -17.75 1.96
C ILE A 41 -0.04 -17.83 0.72
N LEU A 42 0.24 -17.01 -0.29
CA LEU A 42 -0.50 -16.98 -1.55
C LEU A 42 -0.44 -18.34 -2.28
N ASP A 43 0.73 -18.97 -2.30
CA ASP A 43 0.91 -20.28 -2.93
C ASP A 43 0.26 -21.41 -2.10
N LYS A 44 0.31 -21.32 -0.77
CA LYS A 44 -0.21 -22.36 0.11
C LYS A 44 -1.73 -22.29 0.33
N PHE A 45 -2.27 -21.10 0.53
CA PHE A 45 -3.69 -20.89 0.88
C PHE A 45 -4.52 -20.35 -0.29
N GLY A 46 -3.87 -20.03 -1.39
CA GLY A 46 -4.51 -19.58 -2.62
C GLY A 46 -4.95 -18.11 -2.61
N ILE A 47 -5.47 -17.70 -3.78
CA ILE A 47 -5.80 -16.31 -4.11
C ILE A 47 -6.91 -15.75 -3.20
N ARG A 48 -7.95 -16.55 -2.91
CA ARG A 48 -9.13 -16.08 -2.16
C ARG A 48 -8.79 -15.72 -0.72
N PHE A 49 -8.08 -16.61 -0.02
CA PHE A 49 -7.69 -16.39 1.36
C PHE A 49 -6.72 -15.21 1.48
N THR A 50 -5.66 -15.23 0.67
CA THR A 50 -4.60 -14.21 0.72
C THR A 50 -5.13 -12.84 0.32
N GLY A 51 -5.98 -12.77 -0.71
CA GLY A 51 -6.58 -11.52 -1.14
C GLY A 51 -7.58 -10.96 -0.10
N LEU A 52 -8.39 -11.81 0.54
CA LEU A 52 -9.28 -11.37 1.61
C LEU A 52 -8.46 -10.87 2.82
N ALA A 53 -7.44 -11.62 3.23
CA ALA A 53 -6.56 -11.21 4.33
C ALA A 53 -5.86 -9.86 4.03
N SER A 54 -5.34 -9.68 2.82
CA SER A 54 -4.69 -8.43 2.42
C SER A 54 -5.65 -7.23 2.38
N THR A 55 -6.85 -7.39 1.84
CA THR A 55 -7.86 -6.32 1.83
C THR A 55 -8.34 -5.96 3.23
N LEU A 56 -8.47 -6.94 4.13
CA LEU A 56 -8.80 -6.70 5.54
C LEU A 56 -7.65 -5.99 6.28
N LEU A 57 -6.39 -6.34 6.01
CA LEU A 57 -5.23 -5.62 6.57
C LEU A 57 -5.19 -4.17 6.09
N MET A 58 -5.44 -3.92 4.80
CA MET A 58 -5.52 -2.56 4.26
C MET A 58 -6.63 -1.74 4.93
N PHE A 59 -7.82 -2.32 5.03
CA PHE A 59 -8.97 -1.66 5.66
C PHE A 59 -8.74 -1.41 7.15
N GLY A 60 -8.29 -2.43 7.90
CA GLY A 60 -7.97 -2.30 9.33
C GLY A 60 -6.87 -1.29 9.61
N GLY A 61 -5.79 -1.29 8.82
CA GLY A 61 -4.72 -0.29 8.91
C GLY A 61 -5.22 1.13 8.61
N ALA A 62 -6.11 1.28 7.63
CA ALA A 62 -6.73 2.58 7.33
C ALA A 62 -7.67 3.06 8.44
N LEU A 63 -8.42 2.16 9.09
CA LEU A 63 -9.25 2.49 10.25
C LEU A 63 -8.41 2.93 11.45
N ILE A 64 -7.33 2.24 11.76
CA ILE A 64 -6.41 2.63 12.84
C ILE A 64 -5.81 4.01 12.55
N LYS A 65 -5.38 4.25 11.32
CA LYS A 65 -4.87 5.55 10.89
C LYS A 65 -5.92 6.65 11.00
N TRP A 66 -7.14 6.39 10.54
CA TRP A 66 -8.25 7.32 10.66
C TRP A 66 -8.60 7.64 12.12
N TRP A 67 -8.69 6.62 12.96
CA TRP A 67 -8.93 6.77 14.38
C TRP A 67 -7.83 7.60 15.07
N ALA A 68 -6.56 7.32 14.76
CA ALA A 68 -5.42 8.06 15.30
C ALA A 68 -5.43 9.55 14.93
N VAL A 69 -5.80 9.87 13.69
CA VAL A 69 -5.85 11.26 13.20
C VAL A 69 -7.11 12.00 13.68
N SER A 70 -8.19 11.27 14.01
CA SER A 70 -9.47 11.84 14.47
C SER A 70 -9.49 12.13 15.96
N ASN A 71 -8.57 11.57 16.74
CA ASN A 71 -8.50 11.76 18.18
C ASN A 71 -7.25 12.54 18.58
N THR A 72 -7.37 13.37 19.61
CA THR A 72 -6.23 14.02 20.24
C THR A 72 -5.65 13.08 21.28
N PHE A 73 -4.35 12.90 21.25
CA PHE A 73 -3.61 12.08 22.21
C PHE A 73 -2.64 12.99 22.96
N ASP A 74 -2.79 13.06 24.27
CA ASP A 74 -1.83 13.75 25.14
C ASP A 74 -0.65 12.80 25.43
N GLY A 75 0.55 13.30 25.23
CA GLY A 75 1.78 12.61 25.55
C GLY A 75 2.68 12.30 24.36
N SER A 76 3.94 12.11 24.68
CA SER A 76 5.01 11.68 23.77
C SER A 76 5.70 10.45 24.32
N VAL A 77 6.11 9.57 23.43
CA VAL A 77 6.83 8.34 23.77
C VAL A 77 8.22 8.39 23.17
N THR A 78 9.22 8.17 23.98
CA THR A 78 10.61 8.03 23.52
C THR A 78 10.85 6.59 23.10
N LEU A 79 11.16 6.39 21.82
CA LEU A 79 11.48 5.07 21.30
C LEU A 79 12.89 4.64 21.70
N PRO A 80 13.10 3.33 21.97
CA PRO A 80 14.42 2.80 22.27
C PRO A 80 15.38 2.95 21.08
N PHE A 81 16.68 2.75 21.32
CA PHE A 81 17.76 2.82 20.33
C PHE A 81 18.02 4.22 19.74
N GLY A 82 17.60 5.30 20.42
CA GLY A 82 17.87 6.67 19.95
C GLY A 82 17.06 7.09 18.70
N ILE A 83 15.97 6.39 18.39
CA ILE A 83 15.12 6.69 17.22
C ILE A 83 14.44 8.06 17.36
N GLY A 84 14.15 8.51 18.61
CA GLY A 84 13.58 9.82 18.89
C GLY A 84 12.36 9.77 19.81
N THR A 85 11.82 10.96 20.09
CA THR A 85 10.58 11.13 20.87
C THR A 85 9.48 11.60 19.92
N TYR A 86 8.38 10.88 19.88
CA TYR A 86 7.26 11.13 18.97
C TYR A 86 5.95 11.25 19.74
N HIS A 87 5.04 12.07 19.23
CA HIS A 87 3.67 12.12 19.76
C HIS A 87 2.97 10.77 19.63
N THR A 88 2.21 10.40 20.65
CA THR A 88 1.45 9.13 20.67
C THR A 88 0.54 8.99 19.45
N GLN A 89 -0.04 10.10 18.97
CA GLN A 89 -0.83 10.14 17.75
C GLN A 89 -0.05 9.66 16.52
N VAL A 90 1.20 10.13 16.36
CA VAL A 90 2.08 9.75 15.25
C VAL A 90 2.39 8.25 15.27
N LEU A 91 2.61 7.69 16.45
CA LEU A 91 2.91 6.25 16.61
C LEU A 91 1.71 5.38 16.19
N TRP A 92 0.50 5.72 16.64
CA TRP A 92 -0.71 5.00 16.23
C TRP A 92 -1.01 5.15 14.74
N ALA A 93 -0.86 6.36 14.20
CA ALA A 93 -1.01 6.59 12.77
C ALA A 93 0.02 5.81 11.95
N SER A 94 1.27 5.75 12.42
CA SER A 94 2.36 4.99 11.79
C SER A 94 2.11 3.48 11.85
N LEU A 95 1.62 2.96 12.98
CA LEU A 95 1.23 1.55 13.09
C LEU A 95 0.12 1.20 12.08
N GLY A 96 -0.94 2.03 12.01
CA GLY A 96 -1.99 1.84 11.01
C GLY A 96 -1.45 1.87 9.58
N PHE A 97 -0.49 2.77 9.30
CA PHE A 97 0.10 2.88 7.97
C PHE A 97 1.05 1.72 7.64
N ALA A 98 1.73 1.15 8.62
CA ALA A 98 2.55 -0.06 8.46
C ALA A 98 1.69 -1.29 8.14
N ILE A 99 0.57 -1.48 8.86
CA ILE A 99 -0.39 -2.56 8.61
C ILE A 99 -1.01 -2.40 7.21
N TYR A 100 -1.42 -1.18 6.85
CA TYR A 100 -1.92 -0.86 5.52
C TYR A 100 -0.90 -1.20 4.44
N GLY A 101 0.37 -0.80 4.63
CA GLY A 101 1.45 -1.07 3.68
C GLY A 101 1.68 -2.56 3.45
N ALA A 102 1.69 -3.36 4.53
CA ALA A 102 1.78 -4.81 4.43
C ALA A 102 0.63 -5.41 3.61
N GLY A 103 -0.61 -4.98 3.88
CA GLY A 103 -1.79 -5.41 3.11
C GLY A 103 -1.69 -5.01 1.63
N CYS A 104 -1.24 -3.79 1.35
CA CYS A 104 -1.12 -3.25 0.00
C CYS A 104 -0.15 -4.06 -0.88
N GLU A 105 1.02 -4.39 -0.34
CA GLU A 105 2.03 -5.18 -1.07
C GLU A 105 1.55 -6.63 -1.33
N ILE A 106 0.93 -7.26 -0.32
CA ILE A 106 0.37 -8.61 -0.48
C ILE A 106 -0.81 -8.58 -1.49
N ALA A 107 -1.64 -7.55 -1.47
CA ALA A 107 -2.70 -7.37 -2.47
C ALA A 107 -2.12 -7.25 -3.88
N GLY A 108 -1.01 -6.53 -4.04
CA GLY A 108 -0.33 -6.37 -5.34
C GLY A 108 0.07 -7.69 -5.98
N ILE A 109 0.77 -8.57 -5.23
CA ILE A 109 1.13 -9.90 -5.73
C ILE A 109 -0.09 -10.80 -5.98
N THR A 110 -1.12 -10.68 -5.14
CA THR A 110 -2.36 -11.42 -5.28
C THR A 110 -3.10 -11.03 -6.56
N VAL A 111 -3.25 -9.73 -6.84
CA VAL A 111 -3.89 -9.23 -8.07
C VAL A 111 -3.11 -9.67 -9.31
N THR A 112 -1.78 -9.65 -9.26
CA THR A 112 -0.95 -10.18 -10.34
C THR A 112 -1.24 -11.65 -10.63
N LYS A 113 -1.37 -12.48 -9.58
CA LYS A 113 -1.72 -13.90 -9.71
C LYS A 113 -3.16 -14.10 -10.21
N ILE A 114 -4.09 -13.25 -9.79
CA ILE A 114 -5.47 -13.24 -10.30
C ILE A 114 -5.48 -12.98 -11.82
N ILE A 115 -4.78 -11.95 -12.27
CA ILE A 115 -4.70 -11.61 -13.69
C ILE A 115 -4.08 -12.75 -14.48
N ALA A 116 -3.01 -13.36 -13.97
CA ALA A 116 -2.37 -14.50 -14.62
C ALA A 116 -3.29 -15.75 -14.68
N LYS A 117 -4.21 -15.92 -13.72
CA LYS A 117 -5.20 -16.98 -13.73
C LYS A 117 -6.28 -16.77 -14.81
N TRP A 118 -6.77 -15.53 -14.95
CA TRP A 118 -7.91 -15.23 -15.81
C TRP A 118 -7.53 -14.87 -17.25
N PHE A 119 -6.31 -14.39 -17.49
CA PHE A 119 -5.83 -13.96 -18.79
C PHE A 119 -4.58 -14.75 -19.18
N THR A 120 -4.56 -15.28 -20.39
CA THR A 120 -3.45 -16.07 -20.92
C THR A 120 -2.89 -15.47 -22.21
N GLY A 121 -1.65 -15.79 -22.56
CA GLY A 121 -1.03 -15.39 -23.82
C GLY A 121 -0.96 -13.87 -24.00
N HIS A 122 -1.44 -13.38 -25.15
CA HIS A 122 -1.37 -11.96 -25.53
C HIS A 122 -2.21 -11.04 -24.64
N GLU A 123 -3.33 -11.52 -24.12
CA GLU A 123 -4.24 -10.75 -23.27
C GLU A 123 -3.65 -10.47 -21.88
N LEU A 124 -2.76 -11.32 -21.41
CA LEU A 124 -2.07 -11.15 -20.11
C LEU A 124 -1.30 -9.83 -20.04
N ALA A 125 -0.51 -9.51 -21.06
CA ALA A 125 0.27 -8.28 -21.11
C ALA A 125 -0.63 -7.03 -21.10
N LEU A 126 -1.75 -7.08 -21.85
CA LEU A 126 -2.74 -5.99 -21.87
C LEU A 126 -3.39 -5.80 -20.50
N ALA A 127 -3.83 -6.88 -19.85
CA ALA A 127 -4.46 -6.84 -18.54
C ALA A 127 -3.52 -6.32 -17.45
N MET A 128 -2.24 -6.75 -17.47
CA MET A 128 -1.19 -6.23 -16.59
C MET A 128 -0.95 -4.73 -16.81
N GLY A 129 -0.86 -4.28 -18.06
CA GLY A 129 -0.69 -2.87 -18.39
C GLY A 129 -1.88 -2.02 -17.93
N PHE A 130 -3.09 -2.50 -18.11
CA PHE A 130 -4.31 -1.84 -17.68
C PHE A 130 -4.42 -1.71 -16.17
N GLN A 131 -4.06 -2.77 -15.43
CA GLN A 131 -3.95 -2.73 -13.95
C GLN A 131 -3.03 -1.61 -13.48
N VAL A 132 -1.82 -1.52 -14.06
CA VAL A 132 -0.85 -0.48 -13.68
C VAL A 132 -1.39 0.91 -14.03
N ALA A 133 -2.02 1.08 -15.19
CA ALA A 133 -2.62 2.36 -15.59
C ALA A 133 -3.70 2.82 -14.61
N LEU A 134 -4.62 1.93 -14.23
CA LEU A 134 -5.66 2.23 -13.23
C LEU A 134 -5.06 2.59 -11.86
N ALA A 135 -4.03 1.88 -11.43
CA ALA A 135 -3.34 2.20 -10.17
C ALA A 135 -2.70 3.61 -10.20
N ARG A 136 -2.13 4.01 -11.34
CA ARG A 136 -1.57 5.36 -11.51
C ARG A 136 -2.63 6.45 -11.54
N ILE A 137 -3.77 6.20 -12.20
CA ILE A 137 -4.92 7.11 -12.19
C ILE A 137 -5.43 7.27 -10.75
N GLY A 138 -5.59 6.18 -10.00
CA GLY A 138 -5.97 6.24 -8.59
C GLY A 138 -5.02 7.07 -7.73
N THR A 139 -3.71 6.92 -7.94
CA THR A 139 -2.68 7.71 -7.25
C THR A 139 -2.79 9.20 -7.62
N ALA A 140 -2.94 9.51 -8.90
CA ALA A 140 -3.10 10.91 -9.36
C ALA A 140 -4.37 11.55 -8.79
N CYS A 141 -5.50 10.85 -8.80
CA CYS A 141 -6.74 11.31 -8.17
C CYS A 141 -6.57 11.55 -6.67
N ALA A 142 -5.89 10.64 -5.97
CA ALA A 142 -5.67 10.78 -4.54
C ALA A 142 -4.81 12.01 -4.21
N LEU A 143 -3.74 12.27 -4.99
CA LEU A 143 -2.88 13.45 -4.80
C LEU A 143 -3.64 14.75 -5.12
N ALA A 144 -4.36 14.79 -6.23
CA ALA A 144 -5.06 16.00 -6.67
C ALA A 144 -6.29 16.34 -5.79
N LEU A 145 -7.00 15.33 -5.28
CA LEU A 145 -8.27 15.54 -4.58
C LEU A 145 -8.15 15.56 -3.05
N ALA A 146 -7.09 14.98 -2.47
CA ALA A 146 -6.97 14.83 -1.02
C ALA A 146 -6.94 16.19 -0.30
N LEU A 147 -6.18 17.16 -0.81
CA LEU A 147 -6.05 18.48 -0.19
C LEU A 147 -7.33 19.33 -0.34
N PRO A 148 -7.95 19.50 -1.53
CA PRO A 148 -9.22 20.17 -1.68
C PRO A 148 -10.34 19.55 -0.83
N PHE A 149 -10.42 18.23 -0.80
CA PHE A 149 -11.42 17.51 -0.01
C PHE A 149 -11.21 17.73 1.49
N ALA A 150 -9.98 17.65 1.99
CA ALA A 150 -9.68 17.91 3.38
C ALA A 150 -10.07 19.34 3.80
N LYS A 151 -9.79 20.35 2.96
CA LYS A 151 -10.19 21.74 3.20
C LYS A 151 -11.72 21.93 3.21
N ALA A 152 -12.42 21.24 2.31
CA ALA A 152 -13.89 21.34 2.21
C ALA A 152 -14.63 20.59 3.33
N CYS A 153 -14.08 19.46 3.80
CA CYS A 153 -14.77 18.54 4.73
C CYS A 153 -14.22 18.58 6.16
N GLY A 154 -13.52 19.63 6.55
CA GLY A 154 -13.15 19.87 7.95
C GLY A 154 -11.80 19.32 8.39
N GLY A 155 -10.92 18.91 7.48
CA GLY A 155 -9.52 18.61 7.81
C GLY A 155 -9.01 17.23 7.37
N VAL A 156 -7.83 16.88 7.88
CA VAL A 156 -7.10 15.65 7.52
C VAL A 156 -7.92 14.40 7.84
N HIS A 157 -8.65 14.39 8.95
CA HIS A 157 -9.45 13.23 9.37
C HIS A 157 -10.53 12.85 8.34
N ALA A 158 -11.16 13.84 7.68
CA ALA A 158 -12.16 13.59 6.66
C ALA A 158 -11.54 12.93 5.40
N ALA A 159 -10.37 13.40 4.95
CA ALA A 159 -9.68 12.82 3.81
C ALA A 159 -9.21 11.38 4.09
N VAL A 160 -8.69 11.12 5.29
CA VAL A 160 -8.29 9.76 5.71
C VAL A 160 -9.53 8.85 5.85
N GLY A 161 -10.64 9.39 6.38
CA GLY A 161 -11.93 8.68 6.50
C GLY A 161 -12.51 8.29 5.13
N LEU A 162 -12.42 9.17 4.13
CA LEU A 162 -12.81 8.84 2.75
C LEU A 162 -11.99 7.67 2.22
N GLY A 163 -10.68 7.66 2.45
CA GLY A 163 -9.81 6.54 2.07
C GLY A 163 -10.23 5.22 2.73
N ALA A 164 -10.57 5.25 4.02
CA ALA A 164 -11.07 4.07 4.74
C ALA A 164 -12.43 3.60 4.18
N ALA A 165 -13.34 4.52 3.83
CA ALA A 165 -14.62 4.19 3.21
C ALA A 165 -14.45 3.53 1.82
N LEU A 166 -13.54 4.02 0.99
CA LEU A 166 -13.21 3.41 -0.31
C LEU A 166 -12.62 2.00 -0.13
N LEU A 167 -11.81 1.79 0.90
CA LEU A 167 -11.28 0.46 1.22
C LEU A 167 -12.36 -0.50 1.72
N CYS A 168 -13.37 -0.02 2.44
CA CYS A 168 -14.55 -0.82 2.78
C CYS A 168 -15.26 -1.33 1.52
N ILE A 169 -15.47 -0.45 0.53
CA ILE A 169 -16.02 -0.85 -0.77
C ILE A 169 -15.13 -1.88 -1.46
N SER A 170 -13.79 -1.72 -1.37
CA SER A 170 -12.83 -2.68 -1.92
C SER A 170 -12.96 -4.07 -1.29
N VAL A 171 -13.16 -4.15 0.04
CA VAL A 171 -13.42 -5.43 0.72
C VAL A 171 -14.67 -6.11 0.18
N VAL A 172 -15.77 -5.34 0.02
CA VAL A 172 -17.02 -5.87 -0.54
C VAL A 172 -16.81 -6.35 -1.98
N ALA A 173 -16.13 -5.56 -2.82
CA ALA A 173 -15.81 -5.94 -4.18
C ALA A 173 -14.97 -7.24 -4.24
N PHE A 174 -14.01 -7.38 -3.35
CA PHE A 174 -13.20 -8.60 -3.27
C PHE A 174 -14.01 -9.83 -2.81
N LEU A 175 -14.96 -9.65 -1.91
CA LEU A 175 -15.88 -10.73 -1.52
C LEU A 175 -16.74 -11.19 -2.71
N VAL A 176 -17.23 -10.24 -3.53
CA VAL A 176 -17.94 -10.58 -4.78
C VAL A 176 -17.02 -11.35 -5.72
N TYR A 177 -15.77 -10.91 -5.89
CA TYR A 177 -14.77 -11.65 -6.66
C TYR A 177 -14.60 -13.09 -6.16
N CYS A 178 -14.47 -13.31 -4.85
CA CYS A 178 -14.34 -14.64 -4.27
C CYS A 178 -15.52 -15.57 -4.63
N VAL A 179 -16.74 -15.04 -4.68
CA VAL A 179 -17.92 -15.79 -5.09
C VAL A 179 -17.87 -16.15 -6.58
N MET A 180 -17.43 -15.20 -7.41
CA MET A 180 -17.28 -15.42 -8.88
C MET A 180 -16.20 -16.47 -9.15
N ASP A 181 -15.02 -16.32 -8.53
CA ASP A 181 -13.89 -17.24 -8.70
C ASP A 181 -14.22 -18.67 -8.21
N LYS A 182 -15.04 -18.80 -7.15
CA LYS A 182 -15.52 -20.11 -6.70
C LYS A 182 -16.46 -20.78 -7.71
N LYS A 183 -17.31 -19.99 -8.40
CA LYS A 183 -18.19 -20.52 -9.44
C LYS A 183 -17.41 -20.96 -10.67
N GLU A 184 -16.39 -20.20 -11.05
CA GLU A 184 -15.51 -20.52 -12.16
C GLU A 184 -14.74 -21.82 -11.91
N ASP A 185 -14.13 -21.97 -10.74
CA ASP A 185 -13.43 -23.22 -10.38
C ASP A 185 -14.39 -24.43 -10.44
N ALA A 186 -15.61 -24.31 -9.95
CA ALA A 186 -16.61 -25.38 -10.01
C ALA A 186 -17.00 -25.73 -11.46
N SER A 187 -16.92 -24.77 -12.38
CA SER A 187 -17.16 -24.99 -13.81
C SER A 187 -15.92 -25.57 -14.52
N ALA A 188 -14.71 -25.22 -14.05
CA ALA A 188 -13.43 -25.65 -14.60
C ALA A 188 -13.00 -27.05 -14.12
N GLU A 189 -13.51 -27.56 -13.00
CA GLU A 189 -13.27 -28.93 -12.53
C GLU A 189 -13.67 -30.01 -13.57
N ALA A 190 -14.45 -29.64 -14.58
CA ALA A 190 -14.75 -30.50 -15.74
C ALA A 190 -13.58 -30.61 -16.73
N VAL A 191 -12.56 -29.77 -16.63
CA VAL A 191 -11.36 -29.77 -17.48
C VAL A 191 -10.16 -29.94 -16.55
N GLN A 192 -9.48 -31.09 -16.64
CA GLN A 192 -8.29 -31.41 -15.83
C GLN A 192 -7.21 -30.35 -16.06
N THR A 193 -7.08 -29.41 -15.13
CA THR A 193 -5.93 -28.50 -15.05
C THR A 193 -4.86 -29.16 -14.18
N GLU A 194 -3.63 -29.27 -14.70
CA GLU A 194 -2.51 -29.81 -13.91
C GLU A 194 -2.35 -28.99 -12.61
N PRO A 195 -2.10 -29.63 -11.47
CA PRO A 195 -1.93 -28.94 -10.20
C PRO A 195 -0.69 -28.05 -10.27
N GLU A 196 -0.85 -26.75 -9.96
CA GLU A 196 0.27 -25.83 -9.80
C GLU A 196 1.27 -26.39 -8.78
N GLU A 197 2.53 -26.57 -9.16
CA GLU A 197 3.58 -26.98 -8.25
C GLU A 197 3.75 -25.89 -7.16
N GLY A 198 3.54 -26.26 -5.89
CA GLY A 198 3.74 -25.37 -4.75
C GLY A 198 5.19 -24.96 -4.56
N PHE A 199 5.42 -23.85 -3.88
CA PHE A 199 6.74 -23.29 -3.56
C PHE A 199 7.68 -24.34 -2.95
N LYS A 200 8.89 -24.47 -3.52
CA LYS A 200 9.97 -25.33 -3.02
C LYS A 200 11.17 -24.43 -2.62
N PHE A 201 11.79 -24.68 -1.47
CA PHE A 201 13.01 -23.93 -1.06
C PHE A 201 14.18 -24.06 -2.04
N SER A 202 14.20 -25.12 -2.84
CA SER A 202 15.16 -25.29 -3.94
C SER A 202 15.08 -24.17 -4.97
N ASP A 203 13.87 -23.66 -5.22
CA ASP A 203 13.61 -22.64 -6.24
C ASP A 203 14.23 -21.29 -5.82
N LEU A 204 14.24 -21.01 -4.51
CA LEU A 204 14.91 -19.84 -3.96
C LEU A 204 16.43 -19.88 -4.20
N LYS A 205 17.06 -21.04 -4.06
CA LYS A 205 18.49 -21.20 -4.34
C LYS A 205 18.79 -20.98 -5.83
N MET A 206 17.94 -21.50 -6.71
CA MET A 206 18.07 -21.31 -8.16
C MET A 206 17.90 -19.84 -8.54
N LEU A 207 16.92 -19.14 -7.94
CA LEU A 207 16.68 -17.72 -8.15
C LEU A 207 17.90 -16.86 -7.77
N ILE A 208 18.43 -17.06 -6.54
CA ILE A 208 19.56 -16.30 -6.02
C ILE A 208 20.85 -16.57 -6.82
N SER A 209 20.99 -17.77 -7.37
CA SER A 209 22.15 -18.14 -8.21
C SER A 209 22.11 -17.52 -9.61
N ASN A 210 20.96 -17.01 -10.03
CA ASN A 210 20.78 -16.45 -11.38
C ASN A 210 21.29 -15.00 -11.44
N ARG A 211 22.30 -14.74 -12.28
CA ARG A 211 22.85 -13.38 -12.47
C ARG A 211 21.82 -12.40 -13.03
N GLY A 212 20.92 -12.86 -13.90
CA GLY A 212 19.85 -12.03 -14.45
C GLY A 212 18.91 -11.49 -13.39
N PHE A 213 18.60 -12.30 -12.37
CA PHE A 213 17.82 -11.87 -11.21
C PHE A 213 18.47 -10.66 -10.50
N TRP A 214 19.77 -10.70 -10.25
CA TRP A 214 20.49 -9.63 -9.57
C TRP A 214 20.53 -8.33 -10.38
N TYR A 215 20.67 -8.41 -11.71
CA TYR A 215 20.60 -7.22 -12.56
C TYR A 215 19.21 -6.57 -12.51
N MET A 216 18.15 -7.37 -12.59
CA MET A 216 16.77 -6.86 -12.47
C MET A 216 16.49 -6.31 -11.06
N ALA A 217 16.92 -7.00 -10.01
CA ALA A 217 16.76 -6.54 -8.64
C ALA A 217 17.47 -5.21 -8.39
N THR A 218 18.70 -5.05 -8.89
CA THR A 218 19.47 -3.80 -8.78
C THR A 218 18.78 -2.67 -9.54
N LEU A 219 18.30 -2.93 -10.75
CA LEU A 219 17.57 -1.94 -11.54
C LEU A 219 16.30 -1.47 -10.82
N CYS A 220 15.51 -2.39 -10.28
CA CYS A 220 14.33 -2.05 -9.48
C CYS A 220 14.71 -1.24 -8.23
N LEU A 221 15.77 -1.63 -7.51
CA LEU A 221 16.22 -0.94 -6.31
C LEU A 221 16.61 0.51 -6.63
N MET A 222 17.40 0.74 -7.68
CA MET A 222 17.82 2.09 -8.09
C MET A 222 16.65 2.94 -8.56
N PHE A 223 15.73 2.35 -9.32
CA PHE A 223 14.52 3.04 -9.78
C PHE A 223 13.65 3.50 -8.61
N TYR A 224 13.33 2.61 -7.68
CA TYR A 224 12.49 2.93 -6.54
C TYR A 224 13.17 3.87 -5.54
N ALA A 225 14.49 3.75 -5.34
CA ALA A 225 15.27 4.68 -4.52
C ALA A 225 15.23 6.12 -5.03
N GLY A 226 15.09 6.34 -6.34
CA GLY A 226 14.92 7.68 -6.92
C GLY A 226 13.47 8.18 -6.89
N VAL A 227 12.54 7.33 -7.29
CA VAL A 227 11.13 7.73 -7.52
C VAL A 227 10.36 7.96 -6.21
N PHE A 228 10.47 7.09 -5.22
CA PHE A 228 9.65 7.21 -4.01
C PHE A 228 9.93 8.43 -3.15
N PRO A 229 11.21 8.78 -2.86
CA PRO A 229 11.49 10.01 -2.13
C PRO A 229 11.00 11.24 -2.89
N PHE A 230 11.20 11.29 -4.21
CA PHE A 230 10.69 12.38 -5.03
C PHE A 230 9.17 12.53 -4.90
N LEU A 231 8.40 11.46 -5.10
CA LEU A 231 6.94 11.52 -5.01
C LEU A 231 6.44 11.95 -3.62
N LYS A 232 7.09 11.50 -2.54
CA LYS A 232 6.71 11.86 -1.17
C LYS A 232 6.95 13.32 -0.82
N PHE A 233 7.98 13.91 -1.40
CA PHE A 233 8.41 15.28 -1.11
C PHE A 233 8.16 16.27 -2.25
N ALA A 234 7.61 15.81 -3.38
CA ALA A 234 7.40 16.63 -4.58
C ALA A 234 6.58 17.91 -4.29
N THR A 235 5.45 17.77 -3.59
CA THR A 235 4.61 18.91 -3.22
C THR A 235 5.38 19.92 -2.36
N LYS A 236 6.12 19.46 -1.34
CA LYS A 236 6.94 20.35 -0.52
C LYS A 236 8.02 21.05 -1.35
N LEU A 237 8.67 20.33 -2.25
CA LEU A 237 9.69 20.88 -3.15
C LEU A 237 9.11 21.97 -4.03
N MET A 238 7.93 21.76 -4.62
CA MET A 238 7.26 22.74 -5.48
C MET A 238 6.89 24.02 -4.71
N VAL A 239 6.34 23.88 -3.52
CA VAL A 239 5.95 25.03 -2.69
C VAL A 239 7.19 25.80 -2.20
N PHE A 240 8.14 25.12 -1.55
CA PHE A 240 9.28 25.80 -0.91
C PHE A 240 10.35 26.30 -1.88
N LYS A 241 10.60 25.58 -2.97
CA LYS A 241 11.67 25.95 -3.91
C LYS A 241 11.17 26.82 -5.06
N TYR A 242 9.96 26.56 -5.55
CA TYR A 242 9.43 27.21 -6.73
C TYR A 242 8.30 28.19 -6.44
N GLY A 243 7.84 28.28 -5.18
CA GLY A 243 6.77 29.19 -4.76
C GLY A 243 5.40 28.89 -5.38
N VAL A 244 5.18 27.64 -5.79
CA VAL A 244 3.90 27.20 -6.35
C VAL A 244 2.85 27.17 -5.24
N ASP A 245 1.62 27.62 -5.52
CA ASP A 245 0.50 27.55 -4.58
C ASP A 245 0.25 26.08 -4.13
N GLU A 246 -0.02 25.89 -2.85
CA GLU A 246 -0.21 24.55 -2.28
C GLU A 246 -1.33 23.73 -2.97
N ASN A 247 -2.38 24.42 -3.46
CA ASN A 247 -3.48 23.74 -4.15
C ASN A 247 -3.10 23.30 -5.57
N MET A 248 -2.08 23.92 -6.15
CA MET A 248 -1.57 23.57 -7.49
C MET A 248 -0.37 22.61 -7.44
N ALA A 249 0.23 22.46 -6.27
CA ALA A 249 1.43 21.62 -6.07
C ALA A 249 1.09 20.16 -5.69
N GLY A 250 -0.20 19.85 -5.44
CA GLY A 250 -0.71 18.54 -5.02
C GLY A 250 -1.04 17.58 -6.16
#